data_4b3bcbfab4b9ec2e3248a14edf981174
#
_entry.id   4b3bcbfab4b9ec2e3248a14edf981174
#
_cell.length_a   1.000
_cell.length_b   1.000
_cell.length_c   1.000
_cell.angle_alpha   90.00
_cell.angle_beta   90.00
_cell.angle_gamma   90.00
#
_symmetry.space_group_name_H-M   'P 1'
#
loop_
_entity.id
_entity.type
_entity.pdbx_description
1 polymer ?
#
loop_
_entity_poly.entity_id
_entity_poly.type
_entity_poly.pdbx_seq_one_letter_code
_entity_poly.pdbx_strand_id
1 'polypeptide(L)'
;MCGIIGFTGNIKAQDILLTGLEKLEYRGYDSAGIAYFKENGKISIRKTAGKVKDLRAICDDNDATCGIGHTRWATHGGVTNANAHPHKSGSVSLIHNGIIENYHELATTYELEDRLISET
;
A
#
# COMPACT_ATOMS: atom_id res chain seq x y z
N MET A 1 5.71 -6.77 12.38
CA MET A 1 4.79 -7.58 11.55
C MET A 1 3.84 -6.65 10.83
N CYS A 2 3.67 -6.82 9.52
CA CYS A 2 2.84 -5.94 8.70
C CYS A 2 1.35 -6.06 9.03
N GLY A 3 0.60 -4.98 8.79
CA GLY A 3 -0.85 -4.94 8.93
C GLY A 3 -1.53 -4.61 7.61
N ILE A 4 -2.67 -5.22 7.36
CA ILE A 4 -3.49 -4.99 6.16
C ILE A 4 -4.90 -4.64 6.60
N ILE A 5 -5.50 -3.68 5.90
CA ILE A 5 -6.91 -3.33 6.05
C ILE A 5 -7.54 -3.17 4.67
N GLY A 6 -8.80 -3.54 4.55
CA GLY A 6 -9.59 -3.29 3.36
C GLY A 6 -10.99 -2.84 3.74
N PHE A 7 -11.58 -2.02 2.92
CA PHE A 7 -12.95 -1.54 3.11
C PHE A 7 -13.66 -1.35 1.76
N THR A 8 -14.91 -1.77 1.71
CA THR A 8 -15.84 -1.42 0.65
C THR A 8 -17.22 -1.21 1.26
N GLY A 9 -17.91 -0.20 0.82
CA GLY A 9 -19.22 0.14 1.38
C GLY A 9 -19.83 1.36 0.72
N ASN A 10 -20.68 2.06 1.47
CA ASN A 10 -21.40 3.24 1.00
C ASN A 10 -21.05 4.52 1.77
N ILE A 11 -19.96 4.50 2.51
CA ILE A 11 -19.41 5.68 3.21
C ILE A 11 -17.95 5.87 2.81
N LYS A 12 -17.38 7.02 3.12
CA LYS A 12 -16.00 7.36 2.77
C LYS A 12 -15.01 6.37 3.40
N ALA A 13 -14.14 5.80 2.57
CA ALA A 13 -13.21 4.75 2.98
C ALA A 13 -11.95 5.29 3.66
N GLN A 14 -11.44 6.47 3.27
CA GLN A 14 -10.11 6.92 3.66
C GLN A 14 -9.92 6.99 5.17
N ASP A 15 -10.83 7.61 5.90
CA ASP A 15 -10.70 7.72 7.36
C ASP A 15 -10.79 6.35 8.05
N ILE A 16 -11.64 5.47 7.53
CA ILE A 16 -11.75 4.08 8.03
C ILE A 16 -10.43 3.35 7.85
N LEU A 17 -9.80 3.47 6.68
CA LEU A 17 -8.51 2.84 6.39
C LEU A 17 -7.42 3.39 7.31
N LEU A 18 -7.31 4.71 7.41
CA LEU A 18 -6.28 5.35 8.23
C LEU A 18 -6.44 5.04 9.72
N THR A 19 -7.66 5.09 10.24
CA THR A 19 -7.96 4.75 11.63
C THR A 19 -7.66 3.28 11.91
N GLY A 20 -8.00 2.39 10.99
CA GLY A 20 -7.66 0.98 11.10
C GLY A 20 -6.15 0.73 11.10
N LEU A 21 -5.42 1.44 10.24
CA LEU A 21 -3.95 1.33 10.22
C LEU A 21 -3.31 1.84 11.51
N GLU A 22 -3.84 2.92 12.10
CA GLU A 22 -3.37 3.42 13.40
C GLU A 22 -3.48 2.35 14.48
N LYS A 23 -4.56 1.58 14.47
CA LYS A 23 -4.76 0.45 15.40
C LYS A 23 -3.79 -0.71 15.17
N LEU A 24 -3.25 -0.83 13.96
CA LEU A 24 -2.30 -1.88 13.60
C LEU A 24 -0.83 -1.48 13.82
N GLU A 25 -0.55 -0.22 14.13
CA GLU A 25 0.82 0.27 14.33
C GLU A 25 1.56 -0.44 15.46
N TYR A 26 0.86 -0.97 16.46
CA TYR A 26 1.50 -1.72 17.54
C TYR A 26 2.28 -2.95 17.05
N ARG A 27 1.96 -3.45 15.86
CA ARG A 27 2.63 -4.60 15.24
C ARG A 27 3.94 -4.21 14.56
N GLY A 28 4.27 -2.94 14.55
CA GLY A 28 5.45 -2.38 13.91
C GLY A 28 5.07 -1.53 12.70
N TYR A 29 5.90 -0.54 12.45
CA TYR A 29 5.75 0.36 11.30
C TYR A 29 7.13 0.89 10.89
N ASP A 30 7.37 0.99 9.62
CA ASP A 30 8.45 1.77 9.02
C ASP A 30 7.92 2.57 7.83
N SER A 31 6.79 2.15 7.29
CA SER A 31 6.08 2.85 6.23
C SER A 31 4.62 2.46 6.25
N ALA A 32 3.79 3.26 5.60
CA ALA A 32 2.36 3.04 5.51
C ALA A 32 1.83 3.55 4.18
N GLY A 33 0.70 3.01 3.74
CA GLY A 33 0.07 3.46 2.51
C GLY A 33 -1.39 3.04 2.40
N ILE A 34 -2.12 3.77 1.57
CA ILE A 34 -3.49 3.44 1.17
C ILE A 34 -3.63 3.56 -0.33
N ALA A 35 -4.56 2.78 -0.88
CA ALA A 35 -5.01 2.92 -2.26
C ALA A 35 -6.54 2.91 -2.28
N TYR A 36 -7.13 3.71 -3.15
CA TYR A 36 -8.58 3.80 -3.25
C TYR A 36 -9.01 4.10 -4.69
N PHE A 37 -10.24 3.74 -5.02
CA PHE A 37 -10.84 4.05 -6.32
C PHE A 37 -11.48 5.44 -6.29
N LYS A 38 -11.08 6.29 -7.24
CA LYS A 38 -11.75 7.57 -7.52
C LYS A 38 -13.03 7.34 -8.34
N GLU A 39 -13.90 8.36 -8.39
CA GLU A 39 -15.16 8.32 -9.14
C GLU A 39 -14.97 7.97 -10.63
N ASN A 40 -13.83 8.37 -11.22
CA ASN A 40 -13.51 8.08 -12.61
C ASN A 40 -12.96 6.65 -12.83
N GLY A 41 -12.99 5.79 -11.82
CA GLY A 41 -12.47 4.44 -11.86
C GLY A 41 -10.95 4.32 -11.75
N LYS A 42 -10.24 5.44 -11.61
CA LYS A 42 -8.78 5.43 -11.43
C LYS A 42 -8.40 5.14 -10.00
N ILE A 43 -7.29 4.44 -9.82
CA ILE A 43 -6.72 4.16 -8.52
C ILE A 43 -5.83 5.32 -8.10
N SER A 44 -6.05 5.83 -6.90
CA SER A 44 -5.17 6.79 -6.26
C SER A 44 -4.41 6.11 -5.13
N ILE A 45 -3.11 6.38 -5.04
CA ILE A 45 -2.24 5.84 -4.00
C ILE A 45 -1.62 6.98 -3.22
N ARG A 46 -1.59 6.83 -1.89
CA ARG A 46 -0.80 7.67 -0.98
C ARG A 46 0.01 6.76 -0.09
N LYS A 47 1.32 6.92 -0.10
CA LYS A 47 2.22 6.13 0.73
C LYS A 47 3.45 6.92 1.13
N THR A 48 4.01 6.60 2.29
CA THR A 48 5.17 7.29 2.85
C THR A 48 5.97 6.38 3.77
N ALA A 49 7.26 6.57 3.82
CA ALA A 49 8.07 6.09 4.92
C ALA A 49 7.69 6.89 6.17
N GLY A 50 7.43 6.20 7.28
CA GLY A 50 7.02 6.82 8.54
C GLY A 50 5.75 6.21 9.12
N LYS A 51 5.10 6.98 9.98
CA LYS A 51 3.90 6.56 10.71
C LYS A 51 2.62 6.85 9.93
N VAL A 52 1.53 6.26 10.37
CA VAL A 52 0.20 6.55 9.78
C VAL A 52 -0.16 8.03 9.92
N LYS A 53 0.26 8.72 10.97
CA LYS A 53 0.06 10.18 11.10
C LYS A 53 0.72 10.95 9.96
N ASP A 54 1.89 10.51 9.50
CA ASP A 54 2.60 11.13 8.37
C ASP A 54 1.86 10.84 7.06
N LEU A 55 1.31 9.63 6.91
CA LEU A 55 0.45 9.28 5.79
C LEU A 55 -0.81 10.13 5.77
N ARG A 56 -1.48 10.29 6.91
CA ARG A 56 -2.69 11.12 7.03
C ARG A 56 -2.42 12.55 6.60
N ALA A 57 -1.24 13.08 6.91
CA ALA A 57 -0.85 14.46 6.56
C ALA A 57 -0.73 14.70 5.04
N ILE A 58 -0.46 13.66 4.25
CA ILE A 58 -0.33 13.76 2.79
C ILE A 58 -1.60 13.32 2.04
N CYS A 59 -2.64 12.88 2.76
CA CYS A 59 -3.89 12.47 2.15
C CYS A 59 -4.82 13.67 1.93
N ASP A 60 -5.46 13.68 0.75
CA ASP A 60 -6.48 14.67 0.40
C ASP A 60 -7.86 14.13 0.72
N ASP A 61 -8.82 15.03 1.01
CA ASP A 61 -10.23 14.65 1.15
C ASP A 61 -10.76 14.09 -0.18
N ASN A 62 -11.50 12.99 -0.11
CA ASN A 62 -12.09 12.35 -1.27
C ASN A 62 -13.33 11.56 -0.85
N ASP A 63 -14.16 11.20 -1.82
CA ASP A 63 -15.42 10.49 -1.62
C ASP A 63 -15.34 8.99 -1.90
N ALA A 64 -14.13 8.45 -2.11
CA ALA A 64 -13.96 7.02 -2.40
C ALA A 64 -14.57 6.15 -1.28
N THR A 65 -15.25 5.08 -1.69
CA THR A 65 -15.95 4.15 -0.77
C THR A 65 -15.33 2.77 -0.75
N CYS A 66 -14.22 2.59 -1.47
CA CYS A 66 -13.49 1.32 -1.56
C CYS A 66 -11.99 1.58 -1.53
N GLY A 67 -11.27 0.85 -0.72
CA GLY A 67 -9.82 0.98 -0.66
C GLY A 67 -9.15 -0.10 0.18
N ILE A 68 -7.82 -0.08 0.11
CA ILE A 68 -6.94 -0.98 0.86
C ILE A 68 -5.86 -0.17 1.55
N GLY A 69 -5.32 -0.69 2.64
CA GLY A 69 -4.27 -0.02 3.39
C GLY A 69 -3.28 -1.00 4.01
N HIS A 70 -2.09 -0.52 4.29
CA HIS A 70 -0.97 -1.32 4.76
C HIS A 70 -0.07 -0.52 5.70
N THR A 71 0.35 -1.18 6.78
CA THR A 71 1.51 -0.75 7.58
C THR A 71 2.61 -1.79 7.40
N ARG A 72 3.79 -1.32 7.01
CA ARG A 72 4.92 -2.18 6.73
C ARG A 72 5.87 -2.25 7.92
N TRP A 73 6.35 -3.45 8.19
CA TRP A 73 7.57 -3.68 8.98
C TRP A 73 8.56 -4.38 8.05
N ALA A 74 9.62 -3.68 7.66
CA ALA A 74 10.53 -4.15 6.63
C ALA A 74 11.27 -5.42 7.05
N THR A 75 11.12 -6.46 6.23
CA THR A 75 11.90 -7.70 6.32
C THR A 75 12.73 -7.92 5.05
N HIS A 76 12.42 -7.19 3.97
CA HIS A 76 13.06 -7.26 2.67
C HIS A 76 12.96 -5.91 1.98
N GLY A 77 14.09 -5.40 1.48
CA GLY A 77 14.16 -4.08 0.88
C GLY A 77 14.29 -2.95 1.90
N GLY A 78 14.71 -1.79 1.46
CA GLY A 78 14.91 -0.61 2.30
C GLY A 78 13.60 0.05 2.72
N VAL A 79 13.68 0.94 3.72
CA VAL A 79 12.56 1.76 4.16
C VAL A 79 12.49 2.99 3.28
N THR A 80 11.71 2.91 2.22
CA THR A 80 11.53 3.99 1.24
C THR A 80 10.04 4.12 0.87
N ASN A 81 9.68 5.27 0.31
CA ASN A 81 8.33 5.46 -0.21
C ASN A 81 8.02 4.45 -1.34
N ALA A 82 8.99 4.17 -2.20
CA ALA A 82 8.82 3.22 -3.31
C ALA A 82 8.53 1.80 -2.82
N ASN A 83 9.14 1.38 -1.72
CA ASN A 83 8.97 0.04 -1.15
C ASN A 83 7.74 -0.07 -0.23
N ALA A 84 7.10 1.03 0.13
CA ALA A 84 5.84 1.01 0.88
C ALA A 84 4.72 0.41 0.02
N HIS A 85 3.78 -0.26 0.67
CA HIS A 85 2.58 -0.79 0.02
C HIS A 85 1.39 0.17 0.22
N PRO A 86 0.36 0.15 -0.62
CA PRO A 86 0.15 -0.73 -1.80
C PRO A 86 1.05 -0.40 -2.99
N HIS A 87 1.19 -1.38 -3.88
CA HIS A 87 1.80 -1.21 -5.20
C HIS A 87 0.72 -1.14 -6.28
N LYS A 88 1.00 -0.39 -7.34
CA LYS A 88 0.06 -0.22 -8.46
C LYS A 88 0.72 -0.62 -9.77
N SER A 89 -0.03 -1.35 -10.59
CA SER A 89 0.33 -1.63 -11.98
C SER A 89 -0.93 -1.53 -12.84
N GLY A 90 -0.98 -0.57 -13.76
CA GLY A 90 -2.15 -0.34 -14.59
C GLY A 90 -3.39 -0.02 -13.76
N SER A 91 -4.42 -0.84 -13.90
CA SER A 91 -5.70 -0.70 -13.18
C SER A 91 -5.79 -1.56 -11.92
N VAL A 92 -4.67 -2.15 -11.47
CA VAL A 92 -4.62 -3.03 -10.30
C VAL A 92 -3.75 -2.41 -9.23
N SER A 93 -4.21 -2.50 -7.99
CA SER A 93 -3.42 -2.19 -6.81
C SER A 93 -3.45 -3.38 -5.85
N LEU A 94 -2.31 -3.70 -5.26
CA LEU A 94 -2.21 -4.85 -4.37
C LEU A 94 -1.31 -4.57 -3.18
N ILE A 95 -1.52 -5.38 -2.15
CA ILE A 95 -0.68 -5.49 -0.96
C ILE A 95 -0.23 -6.95 -0.85
N HIS A 96 1.01 -7.15 -0.46
CA HIS A 96 1.52 -8.50 -0.21
C HIS A 96 2.36 -8.51 1.05
N ASN A 97 1.98 -9.34 2.01
CA ASN A 97 2.77 -9.65 3.19
C ASN A 97 3.43 -11.00 2.97
N GLY A 98 4.72 -10.99 2.64
CA GLY A 98 5.45 -12.21 2.38
C GLY A 98 6.61 -11.98 1.44
N ILE A 99 7.24 -13.08 1.03
CA ILE A 99 8.36 -13.10 0.11
C ILE A 99 8.04 -14.07 -1.03
N ILE A 100 8.21 -13.63 -2.27
CA ILE A 100 8.13 -14.49 -3.45
C ILE A 100 9.53 -15.05 -3.68
N GLU A 101 9.76 -16.28 -3.27
CA GLU A 101 11.10 -16.88 -3.25
C GLU A 101 11.77 -16.92 -4.64
N ASN A 102 10.97 -17.21 -5.68
CA ASN A 102 11.46 -17.32 -7.05
C ASN A 102 11.23 -16.04 -7.88
N TYR A 103 11.23 -14.87 -7.26
CA TYR A 103 10.91 -13.62 -7.96
C TYR A 103 11.88 -13.31 -9.11
N HIS A 104 13.16 -13.66 -8.97
CA HIS A 104 14.14 -13.49 -10.06
C HIS A 104 13.79 -14.32 -11.28
N GLU A 105 13.44 -15.60 -11.06
CA GLU A 105 13.02 -16.50 -12.13
C GLU A 105 11.76 -15.96 -12.84
N LEU A 106 10.77 -15.52 -12.06
CA LEU A 106 9.53 -14.94 -12.60
C LEU A 106 9.80 -13.66 -13.39
N ALA A 107 10.65 -12.77 -12.87
CA ALA A 107 11.02 -11.54 -13.55
C ALA A 107 11.68 -11.83 -14.89
N THR A 108 12.58 -12.81 -14.96
CA THR A 108 13.22 -13.21 -16.21
C THR A 108 12.24 -13.88 -17.16
N THR A 109 11.43 -14.81 -16.69
CA THR A 109 10.46 -15.57 -17.50
C THR A 109 9.44 -14.66 -18.18
N TYR A 110 8.96 -13.65 -17.46
CA TYR A 110 7.95 -12.73 -17.95
C TYR A 110 8.52 -11.39 -18.42
N GLU A 111 9.85 -11.29 -18.53
CA GLU A 111 10.55 -10.09 -19.02
C GLU A 111 10.16 -8.83 -18.24
N LEU A 112 10.17 -8.93 -16.89
CA LEU A 112 9.70 -7.87 -16.00
C LEU A 112 10.82 -6.98 -15.45
N GLU A 113 12.11 -7.29 -15.68
CA GLU A 113 13.24 -6.63 -15.04
C GLU A 113 13.19 -5.11 -15.22
N ASP A 114 12.82 -4.64 -16.41
CA ASP A 114 12.74 -3.20 -16.71
C ASP A 114 11.48 -2.53 -16.15
N ARG A 115 10.56 -3.31 -15.57
CA ARG A 115 9.29 -2.83 -15.03
C ARG A 115 9.25 -2.80 -13.51
N LEU A 116 10.27 -3.33 -12.85
CA LEU A 116 10.33 -3.36 -11.40
C LEU A 116 10.68 -1.96 -10.87
N ILE A 117 9.83 -1.42 -10.00
CA ILE A 117 9.96 -0.07 -9.45
C ILE A 117 10.21 -0.07 -7.94
N SER A 118 10.21 -1.24 -7.31
CA SER A 118 10.48 -1.40 -5.89
C SER A 118 11.27 -2.68 -5.63
N GLU A 119 11.77 -2.79 -4.41
CA GLU A 119 12.46 -4.00 -3.92
C GLU A 119 11.51 -4.98 -3.23
N THR A 120 10.23 -4.65 -3.19
CA THR A 120 9.20 -5.44 -2.48
C THR A 120 8.03 -5.80 -3.40
#